data_460d66c805222d98ece6008dcdd2c930
#
_entry.id   460d66c805222d98ece6008dcdd2c930
#
_cell.length_a   1.000
_cell.length_b   1.000
_cell.length_c   1.000
_cell.angle_alpha   90.00
_cell.angle_beta   90.00
_cell.angle_gamma   90.00
#
_symmetry.space_group_name_H-M   'P 1'
#
loop_
_entity.id
_entity.type
_entity.pdbx_description
1 polymer ?
#
loop_
_entity_poly.entity_id
_entity_poly.type
_entity_poly.pdbx_seq_one_letter_code
_entity_poly.pdbx_strand_id
1 'polypeptide(L)'
;LRDVETRLDTALYLVRGGTAGKAITAAGEDGSAADRLEALAEDAGLLAGSMPRTVKDALSDLYAQGATFLPAVEADEALTAAGYGILKGDRLAGWAEGDAALGVNLVLGQVDADVVELPLDGGGVAALRVVGARTSVRPVMDGGALTGLSLTCTLDANMAEGNLDLRTEEVHASLEAALAQVEEAR
;
A
#
# COMPACT_ATOMS: atom_id res chain seq x y z
N LEU A 1 14.58 19.08 -22.42
CA LEU A 1 14.54 17.67 -21.91
C LEU A 1 15.58 16.75 -22.59
N ARG A 2 16.64 17.27 -23.19
CA ARG A 2 17.58 16.43 -23.98
C ARG A 2 18.82 16.00 -23.25
N ASP A 3 19.07 16.44 -22.01
CA ASP A 3 20.36 16.20 -21.32
C ASP A 3 20.23 15.71 -19.86
N VAL A 4 19.08 15.26 -19.42
CA VAL A 4 18.98 14.50 -18.18
C VAL A 4 18.75 13.05 -18.58
N GLU A 5 19.74 12.22 -18.35
CA GLU A 5 19.60 10.76 -18.44
C GLU A 5 18.60 10.31 -17.36
N THR A 6 17.32 10.33 -17.71
CA THR A 6 16.30 9.74 -16.83
C THR A 6 16.57 8.25 -16.77
N ARG A 7 17.09 7.80 -15.64
CA ARG A 7 17.35 6.39 -15.41
C ARG A 7 16.02 5.67 -15.19
N LEU A 8 15.90 4.46 -15.72
CA LEU A 8 14.68 3.66 -15.57
C LEU A 8 14.40 3.24 -14.13
N ASP A 9 15.41 3.26 -13.27
CA ASP A 9 15.34 2.98 -11.85
C ASP A 9 15.03 4.20 -10.97
N THR A 10 14.81 5.38 -11.58
CA THR A 10 14.41 6.58 -10.86
C THR A 10 13.04 6.41 -10.23
N ALA A 11 12.94 6.63 -8.93
CA ALA A 11 11.67 6.60 -8.20
C ALA A 11 10.75 7.75 -8.63
N LEU A 12 9.47 7.47 -8.74
CA LEU A 12 8.43 8.43 -9.09
C LEU A 12 7.46 8.62 -7.93
N TYR A 13 7.10 9.88 -7.69
CA TYR A 13 6.09 10.26 -6.70
C TYR A 13 5.12 11.28 -7.30
N LEU A 14 3.86 11.20 -6.91
CA LEU A 14 2.87 12.22 -7.16
C LEU A 14 2.74 13.13 -5.94
N VAL A 15 2.61 14.42 -6.17
CA VAL A 15 2.34 15.38 -5.08
C VAL A 15 0.84 15.63 -5.04
N ARG A 16 0.21 15.24 -3.93
CA ARG A 16 -1.21 15.46 -3.67
C ARG A 16 -1.41 16.82 -3.02
N GLY A 17 -2.44 17.54 -3.44
CA GLY A 17 -2.83 18.83 -2.82
C GLY A 17 -1.84 19.97 -2.99
N GLY A 18 -0.78 19.80 -3.80
CA GLY A 18 0.28 20.78 -3.90
C GLY A 18 1.00 20.76 -5.25
N THR A 19 2.21 21.30 -5.26
CA THR A 19 3.09 21.32 -6.41
C THR A 19 4.42 20.62 -6.07
N ALA A 20 5.13 20.13 -7.08
CA ALA A 20 6.48 19.58 -6.91
C ALA A 20 7.43 20.60 -6.23
N GLY A 21 7.27 21.91 -6.51
CA GLY A 21 8.04 22.96 -5.85
C GLY A 21 7.80 22.99 -4.33
N LYS A 22 6.57 22.85 -3.88
CA LYS A 22 6.26 22.74 -2.44
C LYS A 22 6.89 21.47 -1.84
N ALA A 23 6.79 20.34 -2.53
CA ALA A 23 7.38 19.09 -2.04
C ALA A 23 8.92 19.21 -1.87
N ILE A 24 9.60 19.87 -2.79
CA ILE A 24 11.05 20.08 -2.70
C ILE A 24 11.42 20.97 -1.51
N THR A 25 10.56 21.94 -1.15
CA THR A 25 10.82 22.87 -0.04
C THR A 25 10.29 22.38 1.31
N ALA A 26 9.40 21.40 1.35
CA ALA A 26 8.81 20.84 2.56
C ALA A 26 9.70 19.79 3.27
N ALA A 27 10.92 19.57 2.79
CA ALA A 27 11.83 18.58 3.37
C ALA A 27 12.40 18.95 4.75
N GLY A 28 12.11 20.16 5.26
CA GLY A 28 12.58 20.61 6.56
C GLY A 28 14.01 21.15 6.54
N GLU A 29 14.48 21.56 7.73
CA GLU A 29 15.83 22.17 7.89
C GLU A 29 16.96 21.12 7.86
N ASP A 30 16.65 19.85 8.15
CA ASP A 30 17.64 18.78 8.42
C ASP A 30 17.88 17.81 7.25
N GLY A 31 17.36 18.08 6.05
CA GLY A 31 17.54 17.14 4.93
C GLY A 31 17.02 17.67 3.60
N SER A 32 17.39 16.98 2.52
CA SER A 32 16.81 17.25 1.20
C SER A 32 15.46 16.53 1.03
N ALA A 33 14.64 17.00 0.08
CA ALA A 33 13.43 16.28 -0.30
C ALA A 33 13.73 14.85 -0.78
N ALA A 34 14.89 14.64 -1.40
CA ALA A 34 15.32 13.32 -1.84
C ALA A 34 15.57 12.38 -0.65
N ASP A 35 16.29 12.83 0.38
CA ASP A 35 16.54 12.04 1.60
C ASP A 35 15.23 11.67 2.30
N ARG A 36 14.28 12.62 2.35
CA ARG A 36 12.97 12.34 2.94
C ARG A 36 12.15 11.34 2.13
N LEU A 37 12.17 11.42 0.79
CA LEU A 37 11.50 10.45 -0.07
C LEU A 37 12.14 9.06 0.02
N GLU A 38 13.46 8.99 0.18
CA GLU A 38 14.18 7.73 0.40
C GLU A 38 13.77 7.12 1.75
N ALA A 39 13.74 7.90 2.83
CA ALA A 39 13.25 7.44 4.12
C ALA A 39 11.80 6.94 4.06
N LEU A 40 10.89 7.65 3.37
CA LEU A 40 9.51 7.19 3.18
C LEU A 40 9.44 5.89 2.38
N ALA A 41 10.34 5.67 1.42
CA ALA A 41 10.42 4.43 0.66
C ALA A 41 10.92 3.26 1.52
N GLU A 42 11.91 3.49 2.39
CA GLU A 42 12.43 2.51 3.33
C GLU A 42 11.39 2.12 4.39
N ASP A 43 10.64 3.11 4.89
CA ASP A 43 9.60 2.91 5.90
C ASP A 43 8.27 2.40 5.32
N ALA A 44 8.09 2.39 4.01
CA ALA A 44 6.81 2.05 3.36
C ALA A 44 6.28 0.66 3.76
N GLY A 45 7.17 -0.33 3.86
CA GLY A 45 6.83 -1.68 4.32
C GLY A 45 6.47 -1.75 5.79
N LEU A 46 7.08 -0.90 6.63
CA LEU A 46 6.87 -0.88 8.09
C LEU A 46 5.58 -0.15 8.48
N LEU A 47 5.19 0.86 7.70
CA LEU A 47 4.05 1.73 7.99
C LEU A 47 2.81 1.41 7.15
N ALA A 48 2.83 0.29 6.42
CA ALA A 48 1.80 -0.06 5.43
C ALA A 48 1.51 1.13 4.47
N GLY A 49 2.54 1.93 4.20
CA GLY A 49 2.47 3.11 3.34
C GLY A 49 2.48 2.77 1.86
N SER A 50 2.66 3.78 1.03
CA SER A 50 2.75 3.60 -0.42
C SER A 50 4.13 3.09 -0.83
N MET A 51 4.18 1.93 -1.47
CA MET A 51 5.42 1.30 -1.94
C MET A 51 6.05 2.10 -3.08
N PRO A 52 7.39 2.19 -3.13
CA PRO A 52 8.08 2.92 -4.18
C PRO A 52 7.85 2.30 -5.56
N ARG A 53 7.73 3.15 -6.57
CA ARG A 53 7.57 2.76 -7.98
C ARG A 53 8.57 3.52 -8.83
N THR A 54 9.10 2.88 -9.85
CA THR A 54 10.11 3.46 -10.74
C THR A 54 9.52 3.91 -12.08
N VAL A 55 10.29 4.68 -12.84
CA VAL A 55 9.97 5.02 -14.24
C VAL A 55 9.72 3.75 -15.05
N LYS A 56 10.55 2.71 -14.86
CA LYS A 56 10.39 1.41 -15.54
C LYS A 56 9.04 0.78 -15.24
N ASP A 57 8.62 0.76 -13.98
CA ASP A 57 7.36 0.15 -13.57
C ASP A 57 6.19 0.88 -14.21
N ALA A 58 6.19 2.22 -14.13
CA ALA A 58 5.14 3.06 -14.70
C ALA A 58 5.04 2.89 -16.24
N LEU A 59 6.16 2.88 -16.93
CA LEU A 59 6.17 2.70 -18.39
C LEU A 59 5.73 1.30 -18.79
N SER A 60 6.14 0.27 -18.04
CA SER A 60 5.73 -1.11 -18.27
C SER A 60 4.20 -1.26 -18.16
N ASP A 61 3.63 -0.72 -17.09
CA ASP A 61 2.20 -0.77 -16.84
C ASP A 61 1.40 -0.01 -17.92
N LEU A 62 1.82 1.23 -18.21
CA LEU A 62 1.18 2.05 -19.22
C LEU A 62 1.21 1.40 -20.60
N TYR A 63 2.32 0.75 -20.94
CA TYR A 63 2.45 0.03 -22.21
C TYR A 63 1.59 -1.23 -22.26
N ALA A 64 1.55 -2.00 -21.17
CA ALA A 64 0.85 -3.27 -21.11
C ALA A 64 -0.67 -3.12 -20.98
N GLN A 65 -1.14 -2.14 -20.22
CA GLN A 65 -2.55 -2.03 -19.81
C GLN A 65 -3.15 -0.61 -19.90
N GLY A 66 -2.35 0.38 -20.31
CA GLY A 66 -2.81 1.77 -20.46
C GLY A 66 -3.09 2.48 -19.14
N ALA A 67 -2.74 1.88 -18.01
CA ALA A 67 -2.93 2.44 -16.68
C ALA A 67 -1.74 2.09 -15.80
N THR A 68 -1.47 2.91 -14.79
CA THR A 68 -0.47 2.65 -13.74
C THR A 68 -0.91 3.33 -12.45
N PHE A 69 -0.23 3.03 -11.37
CA PHE A 69 -0.35 3.76 -10.11
C PHE A 69 1.03 4.16 -9.62
N LEU A 70 1.10 5.28 -8.91
CA LEU A 70 2.33 5.81 -8.36
C LEU A 70 2.13 6.19 -6.90
N PRO A 71 3.14 6.02 -6.04
CA PRO A 71 3.09 6.51 -4.67
C PRO A 71 2.85 8.01 -4.64
N ALA A 72 2.06 8.44 -3.68
CA ALA A 72 1.71 9.83 -3.47
C ALA A 72 2.30 10.35 -2.17
N VAL A 73 2.66 11.62 -2.17
CA VAL A 73 3.10 12.36 -0.99
C VAL A 73 2.30 13.65 -0.84
N GLU A 74 2.05 14.04 0.39
CA GLU A 74 1.59 15.38 0.74
C GLU A 74 2.75 16.23 1.23
N ALA A 75 2.69 17.53 0.92
CA ALA A 75 3.72 18.50 1.21
C ALA A 75 3.12 19.66 1.99
N ASP A 76 2.98 19.48 3.30
CA ASP A 76 2.59 20.55 4.23
C ASP A 76 3.81 21.09 4.96
N GLU A 77 3.96 20.82 6.25
CA GLU A 77 5.17 21.16 7.03
C GLU A 77 6.31 20.19 6.75
N ALA A 78 5.98 18.93 6.44
CA ALA A 78 6.92 17.89 6.03
C ALA A 78 6.32 17.03 4.93
N LEU A 79 7.17 16.25 4.23
CA LEU A 79 6.69 15.24 3.30
C LEU A 79 6.17 14.03 4.07
N THR A 80 4.93 13.63 3.78
CA THR A 80 4.29 12.45 4.34
C THR A 80 3.74 11.56 3.22
N ALA A 81 3.68 10.25 3.45
CA ALA A 81 3.05 9.33 2.52
C ALA A 81 1.53 9.58 2.45
N ALA A 82 0.97 9.57 1.24
CA ALA A 82 -0.44 9.86 0.96
C ALA A 82 -1.11 8.78 0.08
N GLY A 83 -0.67 7.54 0.20
CA GLY A 83 -1.21 6.43 -0.57
C GLY A 83 -0.75 6.44 -2.03
N TYR A 84 -1.68 6.24 -2.96
CA TYR A 84 -1.38 6.13 -4.38
C TYR A 84 -2.25 7.05 -5.24
N GLY A 85 -1.66 7.61 -6.29
CA GLY A 85 -2.41 8.19 -7.40
C GLY A 85 -2.52 7.19 -8.55
N ILE A 86 -3.73 6.99 -9.05
CA ILE A 86 -4.05 6.08 -10.14
C ILE A 86 -4.09 6.88 -11.45
N LEU A 87 -3.29 6.47 -12.41
CA LEU A 87 -3.18 7.09 -13.73
C LEU A 87 -3.81 6.20 -14.79
N LYS A 88 -4.59 6.80 -15.68
CA LYS A 88 -5.08 6.16 -16.91
C LYS A 88 -4.55 6.95 -18.11
N GLY A 89 -3.62 6.33 -18.84
CA GLY A 89 -2.81 7.05 -19.83
C GLY A 89 -2.00 8.16 -19.17
N ASP A 90 -2.20 9.38 -19.61
CA ASP A 90 -1.54 10.60 -19.12
C ASP A 90 -2.35 11.38 -18.07
N ARG A 91 -3.44 10.81 -17.56
CA ARG A 91 -4.38 11.50 -16.67
C ARG A 91 -4.53 10.81 -15.34
N LEU A 92 -4.59 11.61 -14.28
CA LEU A 92 -4.98 11.15 -12.96
C LEU A 92 -6.46 10.74 -12.99
N ALA A 93 -6.73 9.48 -12.65
CA ALA A 93 -8.07 8.90 -12.58
C ALA A 93 -8.64 8.95 -11.16
N GLY A 94 -7.79 8.90 -10.14
CA GLY A 94 -8.22 8.93 -8.75
C GLY A 94 -7.06 8.72 -7.78
N TRP A 95 -7.39 8.68 -6.49
CA TRP A 95 -6.48 8.41 -5.40
C TRP A 95 -6.94 7.18 -4.62
N ALA A 96 -5.99 6.38 -4.16
CA ALA A 96 -6.21 5.33 -3.16
C ALA A 96 -5.50 5.75 -1.87
N GLU A 97 -6.25 5.93 -0.79
CA GLU A 97 -5.80 6.52 0.48
C GLU A 97 -6.23 5.65 1.64
N GLY A 98 -5.53 5.76 2.77
CA GLY A 98 -5.86 5.01 3.98
C GLY A 98 -6.05 3.52 3.69
N ASP A 99 -7.18 2.96 4.06
CA ASP A 99 -7.50 1.54 3.88
C ASP A 99 -7.45 1.10 2.40
N ALA A 100 -7.84 1.97 1.46
CA ALA A 100 -7.73 1.64 0.04
C ALA A 100 -6.26 1.52 -0.43
N ALA A 101 -5.34 2.31 0.12
CA ALA A 101 -3.91 2.16 -0.16
C ALA A 101 -3.34 0.86 0.43
N LEU A 102 -3.76 0.51 1.65
CA LEU A 102 -3.42 -0.78 2.28
C LEU A 102 -3.97 -1.95 1.47
N GLY A 103 -5.21 -1.86 0.98
CA GLY A 103 -5.81 -2.84 0.09
C GLY A 103 -5.00 -3.02 -1.21
N VAL A 104 -4.46 -1.94 -1.80
CA VAL A 104 -3.53 -2.04 -2.94
C VAL A 104 -2.29 -2.85 -2.57
N ASN A 105 -1.68 -2.59 -1.41
CA ASN A 105 -0.51 -3.33 -0.95
C ASN A 105 -0.82 -4.82 -0.74
N LEU A 106 -1.97 -5.15 -0.15
CA LEU A 106 -2.45 -6.52 0.00
C LEU A 106 -2.60 -7.23 -1.35
N VAL A 107 -3.25 -6.58 -2.32
CA VAL A 107 -3.44 -7.14 -3.67
C VAL A 107 -2.09 -7.39 -4.36
N LEU A 108 -1.10 -6.54 -4.13
CA LEU A 108 0.25 -6.69 -4.68
C LEU A 108 1.12 -7.68 -3.91
N GLY A 109 0.68 -8.17 -2.75
CA GLY A 109 1.47 -9.00 -1.86
C GLY A 109 2.67 -8.26 -1.26
N GLN A 110 2.57 -6.93 -1.12
CA GLN A 110 3.63 -6.05 -0.64
C GLN A 110 3.31 -5.50 0.76
N VAL A 111 2.87 -6.37 1.65
CA VAL A 111 2.66 -6.04 3.07
C VAL A 111 3.80 -6.66 3.87
N ASP A 112 4.54 -5.82 4.58
CA ASP A 112 5.61 -6.22 5.49
C ASP A 112 5.51 -5.39 6.76
N ALA A 113 4.83 -5.95 7.78
CA ALA A 113 4.69 -5.38 9.11
C ALA A 113 3.48 -4.43 9.37
N ASP A 114 2.37 -4.61 8.69
CA ASP A 114 1.10 -3.98 9.14
C ASP A 114 0.68 -4.56 10.50
N VAL A 115 0.31 -3.69 11.45
CA VAL A 115 -0.19 -4.11 12.76
C VAL A 115 -1.68 -3.87 12.84
N VAL A 116 -2.43 -4.95 12.97
CA VAL A 116 -3.89 -4.92 13.04
C VAL A 116 -4.34 -5.19 14.47
N GLU A 117 -5.07 -4.26 15.05
CA GLU A 117 -5.71 -4.43 16.36
C GLU A 117 -7.07 -5.09 16.20
N LEU A 118 -7.24 -6.23 16.85
CA LEU A 118 -8.48 -7.01 16.83
C LEU A 118 -9.17 -6.92 18.19
N PRO A 119 -10.43 -6.47 18.23
CA PRO A 119 -11.23 -6.55 19.45
C PRO A 119 -11.51 -8.02 19.80
N LEU A 120 -11.35 -8.36 21.08
CA LEU A 120 -11.62 -9.70 21.59
C LEU A 120 -12.97 -9.78 22.29
N ASP A 121 -13.63 -10.93 22.17
CA ASP A 121 -14.82 -11.25 22.96
C ASP A 121 -14.46 -11.25 24.45
N GLY A 122 -15.13 -10.37 25.23
CA GLY A 122 -14.86 -10.21 26.67
C GLY A 122 -14.06 -8.97 27.06
N GLY A 123 -13.73 -8.10 26.11
CA GLY A 123 -13.16 -6.77 26.38
C GLY A 123 -11.64 -6.78 26.50
N GLY A 124 -10.96 -7.09 25.46
CA GLY A 124 -9.51 -6.97 25.30
C GLY A 124 -9.20 -6.65 23.84
N VAL A 125 -7.92 -6.41 23.56
CA VAL A 125 -7.40 -6.20 22.21
C VAL A 125 -6.24 -7.15 22.00
N ALA A 126 -6.20 -7.81 20.84
CA ALA A 126 -5.01 -8.50 20.35
C ALA A 126 -4.44 -7.70 19.18
N ALA A 127 -3.14 -7.50 19.18
CA ALA A 127 -2.44 -6.92 18.03
C ALA A 127 -1.77 -8.04 17.24
N LEU A 128 -2.11 -8.16 15.98
CA LEU A 128 -1.48 -9.06 15.02
C LEU A 128 -0.59 -8.25 14.08
N ARG A 129 0.64 -8.71 13.90
CA ARG A 129 1.55 -8.18 12.89
C ARG A 129 1.48 -9.06 11.65
N VAL A 130 0.96 -8.50 10.57
CA VAL A 130 0.97 -9.14 9.24
C VAL A 130 2.40 -9.06 8.70
N VAL A 131 2.99 -10.21 8.40
CA VAL A 131 4.39 -10.33 7.94
C VAL A 131 4.49 -10.80 6.50
N GLY A 132 3.37 -11.01 5.84
CA GLY A 132 3.32 -11.37 4.43
C GLY A 132 1.91 -11.50 3.93
N ALA A 133 1.73 -11.23 2.63
CA ALA A 133 0.49 -11.40 1.92
C ALA A 133 0.73 -12.08 0.57
N ARG A 134 -0.18 -12.95 0.17
CA ARG A 134 -0.21 -13.56 -1.16
C ARG A 134 -1.60 -13.47 -1.74
N THR A 135 -1.74 -12.75 -2.84
CA THR A 135 -3.04 -12.55 -3.48
C THR A 135 -3.11 -13.23 -4.85
N SER A 136 -4.19 -13.92 -5.10
CA SER A 136 -4.55 -14.41 -6.42
C SER A 136 -5.80 -13.71 -6.92
N VAL A 137 -5.78 -13.26 -8.16
CA VAL A 137 -6.89 -12.58 -8.82
C VAL A 137 -7.40 -13.47 -9.95
N ARG A 138 -8.72 -13.72 -9.99
CA ARG A 138 -9.37 -14.51 -11.03
C ARG A 138 -10.51 -13.71 -11.66
N PRO A 139 -10.64 -13.69 -13.00
CA PRO A 139 -11.77 -13.06 -13.65
C PRO A 139 -13.04 -13.88 -13.41
N VAL A 140 -14.15 -13.20 -13.12
CA VAL A 140 -15.49 -13.75 -13.10
C VAL A 140 -16.14 -13.45 -14.44
N MET A 141 -16.49 -14.50 -15.19
CA MET A 141 -17.06 -14.40 -16.53
C MET A 141 -18.52 -14.84 -16.52
N ASP A 142 -19.37 -14.11 -17.23
CA ASP A 142 -20.74 -14.51 -17.54
C ASP A 142 -21.02 -14.29 -19.03
N GLY A 143 -21.47 -15.34 -19.73
CA GLY A 143 -21.75 -15.28 -21.16
C GLY A 143 -20.57 -14.84 -22.03
N GLY A 144 -19.32 -14.99 -21.56
CA GLY A 144 -18.11 -14.51 -22.25
C GLY A 144 -17.74 -13.06 -21.96
N ALA A 145 -18.52 -12.35 -21.15
CA ALA A 145 -18.21 -11.00 -20.69
C ALA A 145 -17.59 -11.04 -19.28
N LEU A 146 -16.61 -10.16 -19.03
CA LEU A 146 -16.04 -9.96 -17.70
C LEU A 146 -17.06 -9.21 -16.83
N THR A 147 -17.54 -9.87 -15.76
CA THR A 147 -18.54 -9.31 -14.84
C THR A 147 -17.96 -8.93 -13.48
N GLY A 148 -16.75 -9.42 -13.17
CA GLY A 148 -16.10 -9.10 -11.91
C GLY A 148 -14.72 -9.72 -11.77
N LEU A 149 -14.11 -9.50 -10.63
CA LEU A 149 -12.85 -10.11 -10.21
C LEU A 149 -13.09 -10.81 -8.86
N SER A 150 -12.59 -12.04 -8.75
CA SER A 150 -12.50 -12.74 -7.46
C SER A 150 -11.08 -12.63 -6.95
N LEU A 151 -10.92 -12.04 -5.78
CA LEU A 151 -9.64 -11.93 -5.09
C LEU A 151 -9.62 -12.93 -3.93
N THR A 152 -8.50 -13.63 -3.78
CA THR A 152 -8.22 -14.47 -2.62
C THR A 152 -6.89 -14.05 -2.07
N CYS A 153 -6.88 -13.48 -0.87
CA CYS A 153 -5.69 -13.06 -0.16
C CYS A 153 -5.42 -14.05 0.99
N THR A 154 -4.18 -14.53 1.09
CA THR A 154 -3.69 -15.33 2.21
C THR A 154 -2.67 -14.51 2.96
N LEU A 155 -2.87 -14.34 4.27
CA LEU A 155 -2.03 -13.56 5.13
C LEU A 155 -1.23 -14.47 6.07
N ASP A 156 0.03 -14.12 6.27
CA ASP A 156 0.88 -14.67 7.32
C ASP A 156 0.98 -13.60 8.43
N ALA A 157 0.53 -13.92 9.65
CA ALA A 157 0.53 -12.98 10.76
C ALA A 157 1.10 -13.60 12.04
N ASN A 158 1.75 -12.77 12.84
CA ASN A 158 2.26 -13.12 14.16
C ASN A 158 1.56 -12.29 15.24
N MET A 159 1.35 -12.87 16.41
CA MET A 159 0.87 -12.09 17.56
C MET A 159 1.96 -11.13 18.01
N ALA A 160 1.66 -9.83 17.99
CA ALA A 160 2.53 -8.77 18.47
C ALA A 160 2.25 -8.47 19.95
N GLU A 161 0.97 -8.36 20.31
CA GLU A 161 0.51 -8.14 21.68
C GLU A 161 -0.79 -8.89 21.95
N GLY A 162 -0.95 -9.42 23.16
CA GLY A 162 -2.15 -10.10 23.60
C GLY A 162 -1.82 -11.18 24.62
N ASN A 163 -2.81 -11.54 25.43
CA ASN A 163 -2.67 -12.52 26.51
C ASN A 163 -3.49 -13.79 26.20
N LEU A 164 -3.49 -14.20 24.93
CA LEU A 164 -4.25 -15.34 24.45
C LEU A 164 -3.39 -16.60 24.40
N ASP A 165 -3.98 -17.74 24.80
CA ASP A 165 -3.33 -19.03 24.62
C ASP A 165 -3.50 -19.52 23.17
N LEU A 166 -2.50 -19.22 22.34
CA LEU A 166 -2.46 -19.63 20.94
C LEU A 166 -2.38 -21.16 20.73
N ARG A 167 -2.34 -21.97 21.77
CA ARG A 167 -2.37 -23.44 21.65
C ARG A 167 -3.77 -23.98 21.44
N THR A 168 -4.78 -23.14 21.62
CA THR A 168 -6.19 -23.52 21.49
C THR A 168 -6.65 -23.25 20.05
N GLU A 169 -7.13 -24.27 19.38
CA GLU A 169 -7.61 -24.19 17.99
C GLU A 169 -8.77 -23.18 17.84
N GLU A 170 -9.64 -23.09 18.85
CA GLU A 170 -10.73 -22.11 18.88
C GLU A 170 -10.22 -20.66 18.88
N VAL A 171 -9.13 -20.36 19.60
CA VAL A 171 -8.52 -19.03 19.65
C VAL A 171 -7.90 -18.68 18.29
N HIS A 172 -7.20 -19.64 17.66
CA HIS A 172 -6.67 -19.45 16.31
C HIS A 172 -7.79 -19.12 15.31
N ALA A 173 -8.82 -19.95 15.25
CA ALA A 173 -9.93 -19.75 14.32
C ALA A 173 -10.65 -18.40 14.54
N SER A 174 -10.79 -17.96 15.79
CA SER A 174 -11.38 -16.67 16.13
C SER A 174 -10.52 -15.49 15.64
N LEU A 175 -9.20 -15.58 15.85
CA LEU A 175 -8.26 -14.54 15.39
C LEU A 175 -8.17 -14.48 13.86
N GLU A 176 -8.12 -15.63 13.19
CA GLU A 176 -8.13 -15.71 11.73
C GLU A 176 -9.40 -15.10 11.14
N ALA A 177 -10.57 -15.42 11.71
CA ALA A 177 -11.83 -14.86 11.26
C ALA A 177 -11.92 -13.34 11.49
N ALA A 178 -11.45 -12.86 12.65
CA ALA A 178 -11.44 -11.44 12.95
C ALA A 178 -10.47 -10.66 12.05
N LEU A 179 -9.27 -11.20 11.80
CA LEU A 179 -8.32 -10.60 10.87
C LEU A 179 -8.89 -10.55 9.44
N ALA A 180 -9.47 -11.66 8.97
CA ALA A 180 -10.08 -11.72 7.65
C ALA A 180 -11.18 -10.66 7.50
N GLN A 181 -12.02 -10.49 8.51
CA GLN A 181 -13.09 -9.48 8.49
C GLN A 181 -12.57 -8.04 8.41
N VAL A 182 -11.47 -7.73 9.10
CA VAL A 182 -10.85 -6.40 9.05
C VAL A 182 -10.24 -6.15 7.68
N GLU A 183 -9.53 -7.13 7.13
CA GLU A 183 -8.85 -6.99 5.85
C GLU A 183 -9.80 -7.00 4.64
N GLU A 184 -10.92 -7.72 4.72
CA GLU A 184 -11.97 -7.69 3.68
C GLU A 184 -12.69 -6.34 3.59
N ALA A 185 -12.66 -5.54 4.66
CA ALA A 185 -13.27 -4.21 4.70
C ALA A 185 -12.38 -3.10 4.12
N ARG A 186 -11.09 -3.37 3.88
CA ARG A 186 -10.11 -2.47 3.25
C ARG A 186 -10.22 -2.53 1.73
#